data_01719ab874e4990b059ade4504ea0d7e
#
_entry.id   01719ab874e4990b059ade4504ea0d7e
#
_cell.length_a   1.000
_cell.length_b   1.000
_cell.length_c   1.000
_cell.angle_alpha   90.00
_cell.angle_beta   90.00
_cell.angle_gamma   90.00
#
_symmetry.space_group_name_H-M   'P 1'
#
loop_
_entity.id
_entity.type
_entity.pdbx_description
1 polymer ?
#
loop_
_entity_poly.entity_id
_entity_poly.type
_entity_poly.pdbx_seq_one_letter_code
_entity_poly.pdbx_strand_id
1 'polypeptide(L)'
;MKRLIAIIFLMLISLSDKAQTNLYYPPAGNTVWDTISPNSLGWCQERIDTLLNYLQLKNTKSFIIIKDGKIALEKYYGTFTKDSLWYWASAGKSLTAFLTGMAQEEGALDINDSTSKYLGIGWTNETPEQEGLIKVWHQLTMTSGLDYDVVDNDCTDPTCLNYLGDAGSFWYYYNAPYRLINNVIESATGINYNSYTNSRVKTRIGMSSGIWVQDVFYSRTRDAARFGLLMLGKGIWNSDTLMHDTNYYNAMINTSQAYNESYGYLWWLNGKSSNMLPGTSLVFQGEIVPNAPADMYAALGKNDQKIYVVPSENMVVVRMGNSAELSLFAVSNFDNELWARVSTLECSGTGVNETTAQPTVSLYPNPTANNLTISFSTPLTKSSIIELYNFNGQLIYGEVLVEGSNTYNLNIGTQPSGIYIYKVQTDAGYVTGKVVIE
;
A
#
# COMPACT_ATOMS: atom_id res chain seq x y z
N MET A 1 38.70 -0.02 -56.43
CA MET A 1 38.00 -0.98 -55.60
C MET A 1 38.25 -0.62 -54.13
N LYS A 2 37.35 0.12 -53.49
CA LYS A 2 37.45 0.47 -52.05
C LYS A 2 36.51 -0.47 -51.32
N ARG A 3 37.03 -1.29 -50.41
CA ARG A 3 36.23 -2.16 -49.54
C ARG A 3 35.78 -1.34 -48.30
N LEU A 4 34.48 -1.18 -48.13
CA LEU A 4 33.84 -0.65 -46.95
C LEU A 4 33.78 -1.78 -45.90
N ILE A 5 34.43 -1.60 -44.78
CA ILE A 5 34.30 -2.47 -43.59
C ILE A 5 33.22 -1.86 -42.73
N ALA A 6 32.05 -2.51 -42.65
CA ALA A 6 30.99 -2.16 -41.70
C ALA A 6 31.30 -2.80 -40.33
N ILE A 7 31.59 -2.00 -39.34
CA ILE A 7 31.73 -2.43 -37.93
C ILE A 7 30.33 -2.43 -37.31
N ILE A 8 29.80 -3.63 -37.10
CA ILE A 8 28.56 -3.83 -36.32
C ILE A 8 28.92 -3.75 -34.83
N PHE A 9 28.46 -2.69 -34.19
CA PHE A 9 28.56 -2.53 -32.74
C PHE A 9 27.40 -3.32 -32.09
N LEU A 10 27.67 -4.53 -31.60
CA LEU A 10 26.72 -5.28 -30.78
C LEU A 10 26.70 -4.63 -29.39
N MET A 11 25.63 -3.85 -29.06
CA MET A 11 25.30 -3.48 -27.71
C MET A 11 24.81 -4.73 -26.97
N LEU A 12 25.65 -5.32 -26.17
CA LEU A 12 25.27 -6.27 -25.13
C LEU A 12 24.50 -5.51 -24.04
N ILE A 13 23.17 -5.51 -24.14
CA ILE A 13 22.33 -5.15 -23.01
C ILE A 13 22.43 -6.32 -22.02
N SER A 14 23.24 -6.15 -20.98
CA SER A 14 23.22 -7.06 -19.84
C SER A 14 21.90 -6.85 -19.10
N LEU A 15 20.89 -7.65 -19.44
CA LEU A 15 19.77 -7.90 -18.58
C LEU A 15 20.35 -8.59 -17.32
N SER A 16 20.53 -7.82 -16.27
CA SER A 16 20.74 -8.41 -14.94
C SER A 16 19.42 -9.07 -14.55
N ASP A 17 19.23 -10.35 -14.92
CA ASP A 17 18.30 -11.21 -14.24
C ASP A 17 18.72 -11.22 -12.77
N LYS A 18 18.04 -10.41 -11.95
CA LYS A 18 18.08 -10.61 -10.51
C LYS A 18 17.57 -12.03 -10.30
N ALA A 19 18.46 -12.92 -9.89
CA ALA A 19 18.12 -14.29 -9.53
C ALA A 19 16.87 -14.22 -8.68
N GLN A 20 15.80 -14.90 -9.10
CA GLN A 20 14.59 -15.02 -8.32
C GLN A 20 15.00 -15.65 -6.99
N THR A 21 15.05 -14.86 -5.92
CA THR A 21 15.39 -15.36 -4.59
C THR A 21 14.39 -16.44 -4.25
N ASN A 22 14.85 -17.64 -3.91
CA ASN A 22 13.98 -18.75 -3.53
C ASN A 22 13.18 -18.32 -2.29
N LEU A 23 11.91 -17.97 -2.49
CA LEU A 23 11.00 -17.67 -1.40
C LEU A 23 10.82 -18.93 -0.53
N TYR A 24 10.88 -18.75 0.78
CA TYR A 24 10.47 -19.79 1.71
C TYR A 24 8.94 -19.84 1.78
N TYR A 25 8.39 -21.04 1.72
CA TYR A 25 6.96 -21.31 1.87
C TYR A 25 6.71 -22.13 3.13
N PRO A 26 5.90 -21.63 4.07
CA PRO A 26 5.65 -22.34 5.31
C PRO A 26 4.81 -23.59 5.09
N PRO A 27 4.99 -24.65 5.91
CA PRO A 27 4.14 -25.83 5.87
C PRO A 27 2.67 -25.49 6.15
N ALA A 28 1.76 -26.40 5.80
CA ALA A 28 0.33 -26.19 6.04
C ALA A 28 0.01 -26.00 7.52
N GLY A 29 -1.01 -25.20 7.81
CA GLY A 29 -1.47 -24.91 9.17
C GLY A 29 -0.91 -23.60 9.74
N ASN A 30 -1.09 -23.40 11.04
CA ASN A 30 -0.83 -22.12 11.71
C ASN A 30 0.28 -22.16 12.77
N THR A 31 0.90 -23.31 12.98
CA THR A 31 1.82 -23.50 14.11
C THR A 31 3.28 -23.27 13.75
N VAL A 32 3.70 -23.66 12.55
CA VAL A 32 5.08 -23.59 12.11
C VAL A 32 5.23 -22.61 10.97
N TRP A 33 6.08 -21.61 11.15
CA TRP A 33 6.50 -20.66 10.11
C TRP A 33 7.88 -20.18 10.49
N ASP A 34 8.87 -20.36 9.62
CA ASP A 34 10.23 -19.92 9.86
C ASP A 34 10.28 -18.39 10.04
N THR A 35 11.18 -17.95 10.87
CA THR A 35 11.43 -16.54 11.14
C THR A 35 12.78 -16.11 10.58
N ILE A 36 12.93 -14.82 10.34
CA ILE A 36 14.19 -14.16 10.06
C ILE A 36 14.42 -13.07 11.09
N SER A 37 15.61 -13.00 11.66
CA SER A 37 15.91 -11.98 12.66
C SER A 37 15.90 -10.58 12.03
N PRO A 38 15.16 -9.60 12.59
CA PRO A 38 15.25 -8.22 12.15
C PRO A 38 16.67 -7.66 12.10
N ASN A 39 17.52 -8.03 13.07
CA ASN A 39 18.92 -7.63 13.08
C ASN A 39 19.70 -8.16 11.87
N SER A 40 19.39 -9.37 11.38
CA SER A 40 20.04 -9.91 10.18
C SER A 40 19.60 -9.21 8.89
N LEU A 41 18.48 -8.48 8.95
CA LEU A 41 17.99 -7.59 7.89
C LEU A 41 18.53 -6.16 8.03
N GLY A 42 19.36 -5.89 9.03
CA GLY A 42 19.85 -4.54 9.32
C GLY A 42 18.80 -3.63 9.95
N TRP A 43 17.68 -4.17 10.49
CA TRP A 43 16.62 -3.36 11.08
C TRP A 43 16.94 -2.96 12.52
N CYS A 44 16.70 -1.68 12.83
CA CYS A 44 16.92 -1.10 14.15
C CYS A 44 15.80 -1.43 15.12
N GLN A 45 16.13 -1.89 16.32
CA GLN A 45 15.15 -2.17 17.36
C GLN A 45 14.32 -0.92 17.72
N GLU A 46 14.95 0.25 17.82
CA GLU A 46 14.26 1.52 18.11
C GLU A 46 13.19 1.86 17.05
N ARG A 47 13.49 1.62 15.77
CA ARG A 47 12.54 1.86 14.67
C ARG A 47 11.42 0.83 14.68
N ILE A 48 11.73 -0.43 15.02
CA ILE A 48 10.73 -1.47 15.22
C ILE A 48 9.79 -1.08 16.38
N ASP A 49 10.33 -0.64 17.50
CA ASP A 49 9.54 -0.23 18.66
C ASP A 49 8.65 0.98 18.33
N THR A 50 9.17 1.95 17.57
CA THR A 50 8.41 3.09 17.07
C THR A 50 7.24 2.65 16.17
N LEU A 51 7.48 1.72 15.23
CA LEU A 51 6.45 1.15 14.38
C LEU A 51 5.40 0.40 15.21
N LEU A 52 5.81 -0.45 16.14
CA LEU A 52 4.89 -1.25 16.96
C LEU A 52 4.03 -0.37 17.89
N ASN A 53 4.61 0.69 18.47
CA ASN A 53 3.88 1.67 19.28
C ASN A 53 2.88 2.46 18.43
N TYR A 54 3.27 2.90 17.23
CA TYR A 54 2.37 3.55 16.28
C TYR A 54 1.18 2.65 15.94
N LEU A 55 1.41 1.39 15.61
CA LEU A 55 0.37 0.41 15.30
C LEU A 55 -0.61 0.20 16.46
N GLN A 56 -0.12 0.19 17.71
CA GLN A 56 -0.96 0.11 18.91
C GLN A 56 -1.88 1.33 19.04
N LEU A 57 -1.34 2.53 18.84
CA LEU A 57 -2.10 3.78 18.89
C LEU A 57 -3.15 3.86 17.77
N LYS A 58 -2.91 3.17 16.63
CA LYS A 58 -3.79 3.10 15.48
C LYS A 58 -4.72 1.87 15.50
N ASN A 59 -5.12 1.41 16.67
CA ASN A 59 -6.12 0.35 16.89
C ASN A 59 -5.83 -0.97 16.16
N THR A 60 -4.56 -1.28 15.92
CA THR A 60 -4.15 -2.54 15.29
C THR A 60 -4.41 -3.71 16.21
N LYS A 61 -4.92 -4.81 15.69
CA LYS A 61 -5.11 -6.08 16.40
C LYS A 61 -3.98 -7.06 16.11
N SER A 62 -3.51 -7.07 14.88
CA SER A 62 -2.39 -7.90 14.46
C SER A 62 -1.61 -7.26 13.31
N PHE A 63 -0.32 -7.55 13.28
CA PHE A 63 0.60 -7.04 12.28
C PHE A 63 1.67 -8.09 11.96
N ILE A 64 1.92 -8.32 10.67
CA ILE A 64 2.96 -9.26 10.22
C ILE A 64 3.75 -8.61 9.09
N ILE A 65 5.08 -8.71 9.14
CA ILE A 65 5.95 -8.49 7.99
C ILE A 65 6.63 -9.81 7.64
N ILE A 66 6.48 -10.22 6.38
CA ILE A 66 7.20 -11.33 5.79
C ILE A 66 8.32 -10.77 4.91
N LYS A 67 9.50 -11.33 5.03
CA LYS A 67 10.67 -11.06 4.19
C LYS A 67 11.21 -12.37 3.65
N ASP A 68 11.36 -12.47 2.32
CA ASP A 68 11.81 -13.70 1.63
C ASP A 68 10.99 -14.96 2.02
N GLY A 69 9.70 -14.77 2.31
CA GLY A 69 8.78 -15.83 2.74
C GLY A 69 8.81 -16.15 4.25
N LYS A 70 9.75 -15.61 5.02
CA LYS A 70 9.88 -15.81 6.48
C LYS A 70 9.30 -14.66 7.27
N ILE A 71 8.80 -14.93 8.46
CA ILE A 71 8.28 -13.89 9.36
C ILE A 71 9.47 -13.08 9.93
N ALA A 72 9.52 -11.79 9.59
CA ALA A 72 10.47 -10.84 10.16
C ALA A 72 9.90 -10.15 11.41
N LEU A 73 8.63 -9.76 11.37
CA LEU A 73 7.90 -9.21 12.51
C LEU A 73 6.52 -9.85 12.59
N GLU A 74 6.09 -10.17 13.82
CA GLU A 74 4.74 -10.63 14.10
C GLU A 74 4.31 -10.09 15.45
N LYS A 75 3.21 -9.34 15.49
CA LYS A 75 2.69 -8.70 16.70
C LYS A 75 1.17 -8.82 16.78
N TYR A 76 0.70 -9.11 17.98
CA TYR A 76 -0.73 -9.15 18.34
C TYR A 76 -0.96 -8.20 19.53
N TYR A 77 -2.11 -7.52 19.54
CA TYR A 77 -2.42 -6.50 20.53
C TYR A 77 -3.68 -6.84 21.31
N GLY A 78 -3.70 -6.45 22.59
CA GLY A 78 -4.81 -6.72 23.50
C GLY A 78 -5.07 -8.23 23.66
N THR A 79 -6.31 -8.64 23.46
CA THR A 79 -6.72 -10.06 23.53
C THR A 79 -6.62 -10.81 22.21
N PHE A 80 -6.16 -10.13 21.14
CA PHE A 80 -6.02 -10.77 19.83
C PHE A 80 -4.79 -11.68 19.79
N THR A 81 -4.92 -12.84 19.16
CA THR A 81 -3.86 -13.86 19.08
C THR A 81 -3.69 -14.35 17.66
N LYS A 82 -2.67 -15.19 17.42
CA LYS A 82 -2.47 -15.87 16.13
C LYS A 82 -3.66 -16.73 15.69
N ASP A 83 -4.52 -17.13 16.63
CA ASP A 83 -5.68 -17.98 16.36
C ASP A 83 -6.98 -17.21 16.21
N SER A 84 -6.95 -15.90 16.43
CA SER A 84 -8.12 -15.02 16.28
C SER A 84 -8.49 -14.84 14.80
N LEU A 85 -9.77 -14.93 14.51
CA LEU A 85 -10.34 -14.67 13.19
C LEU A 85 -10.68 -13.18 13.08
N TRP A 86 -10.47 -12.62 11.89
CA TRP A 86 -10.86 -11.25 11.58
C TRP A 86 -11.33 -11.13 10.14
N TYR A 87 -12.17 -10.14 9.86
CA TYR A 87 -12.68 -9.87 8.53
C TYR A 87 -11.66 -9.10 7.67
N TRP A 88 -11.71 -9.35 6.35
CA TRP A 88 -10.86 -8.65 5.38
C TRP A 88 -11.54 -7.40 4.81
N ALA A 89 -12.85 -7.25 4.98
CA ALA A 89 -13.64 -6.26 4.27
C ALA A 89 -13.32 -6.30 2.75
N SER A 90 -13.14 -5.13 2.13
CA SER A 90 -12.83 -5.05 0.70
C SER A 90 -11.48 -5.65 0.28
N ALA A 91 -10.56 -5.96 1.21
CA ALA A 91 -9.34 -6.68 0.85
C ALA A 91 -9.65 -8.10 0.30
N GLY A 92 -10.81 -8.65 0.62
CA GLY A 92 -11.29 -9.91 0.03
C GLY A 92 -11.54 -9.85 -1.49
N LYS A 93 -11.79 -8.65 -2.04
CA LYS A 93 -11.95 -8.44 -3.49
C LYS A 93 -10.75 -8.97 -4.29
N SER A 94 -9.56 -8.75 -3.76
CA SER A 94 -8.33 -9.22 -4.41
C SER A 94 -8.21 -10.75 -4.46
N LEU A 95 -8.75 -11.45 -3.45
CA LEU A 95 -8.88 -12.91 -3.49
C LEU A 95 -9.93 -13.32 -4.54
N THR A 96 -11.05 -12.59 -4.66
CA THR A 96 -12.06 -12.82 -5.72
C THR A 96 -11.43 -12.68 -7.12
N ALA A 97 -10.60 -11.67 -7.35
CA ALA A 97 -9.90 -11.50 -8.62
C ALA A 97 -9.00 -12.69 -8.95
N PHE A 98 -8.26 -13.19 -7.97
CA PHE A 98 -7.42 -14.37 -8.14
C PHE A 98 -8.25 -15.62 -8.46
N LEU A 99 -9.36 -15.84 -7.75
CA LEU A 99 -10.28 -16.96 -8.00
C LEU A 99 -10.95 -16.87 -9.38
N THR A 100 -11.26 -15.66 -9.85
CA THR A 100 -11.81 -15.44 -11.21
C THR A 100 -10.80 -15.86 -12.27
N GLY A 101 -9.52 -15.53 -12.10
CA GLY A 101 -8.44 -15.96 -12.99
C GLY A 101 -8.27 -17.47 -13.01
N MET A 102 -8.39 -18.14 -11.87
CA MET A 102 -8.37 -19.59 -11.81
C MET A 102 -9.55 -20.21 -12.55
N ALA A 103 -10.76 -19.68 -12.39
CA ALA A 103 -11.95 -20.15 -13.10
C ALA A 103 -11.83 -19.93 -14.64
N GLN A 104 -11.17 -18.84 -15.06
CA GLN A 104 -10.85 -18.62 -16.47
C GLN A 104 -9.82 -19.62 -16.99
N GLU A 105 -8.74 -19.86 -16.24
CA GLU A 105 -7.71 -20.83 -16.62
C GLU A 105 -8.27 -22.27 -16.72
N GLU A 106 -9.24 -22.61 -15.86
CA GLU A 106 -9.97 -23.87 -15.91
C GLU A 106 -10.95 -23.97 -17.08
N GLY A 107 -11.13 -22.88 -17.85
CA GLY A 107 -12.08 -22.80 -18.97
C GLY A 107 -13.54 -22.75 -18.53
N ALA A 108 -13.82 -22.49 -17.26
CA ALA A 108 -15.19 -22.39 -16.72
C ALA A 108 -15.83 -21.04 -17.11
N LEU A 109 -15.04 -19.96 -17.17
CA LEU A 109 -15.51 -18.65 -17.60
C LEU A 109 -14.45 -17.96 -18.49
N ASP A 110 -14.90 -16.93 -19.23
CA ASP A 110 -14.04 -15.93 -19.88
C ASP A 110 -14.43 -14.55 -19.34
N ILE A 111 -13.49 -13.77 -18.82
CA ILE A 111 -13.78 -12.43 -18.30
C ILE A 111 -14.29 -11.47 -19.38
N ASN A 112 -14.11 -11.78 -20.67
CA ASN A 112 -14.65 -11.03 -21.80
C ASN A 112 -16.09 -11.39 -22.15
N ASP A 113 -16.62 -12.46 -21.58
CA ASP A 113 -18.03 -12.80 -21.73
C ASP A 113 -18.91 -11.79 -20.97
N SER A 114 -20.14 -11.62 -21.52
CA SER A 114 -21.20 -10.92 -20.79
C SER A 114 -21.48 -11.63 -19.44
N THR A 115 -21.66 -10.85 -18.39
CA THR A 115 -22.07 -11.34 -17.08
C THR A 115 -23.37 -12.12 -17.15
N SER A 116 -24.30 -11.72 -18.06
CA SER A 116 -25.58 -12.40 -18.30
C SER A 116 -25.42 -13.84 -18.79
N LYS A 117 -24.28 -14.21 -19.37
CA LYS A 117 -23.98 -15.61 -19.73
C LYS A 117 -23.98 -16.53 -18.50
N TYR A 118 -23.60 -16.02 -17.36
CA TYR A 118 -23.46 -16.77 -16.11
C TYR A 118 -24.63 -16.55 -15.16
N LEU A 119 -25.14 -15.31 -15.07
CA LEU A 119 -26.23 -14.99 -14.15
C LEU A 119 -27.63 -15.09 -14.76
N GLY A 120 -27.72 -15.21 -16.09
CA GLY A 120 -28.97 -15.09 -16.83
C GLY A 120 -29.28 -13.62 -17.15
N ILE A 121 -30.33 -13.40 -17.94
CA ILE A 121 -30.86 -12.06 -18.27
C ILE A 121 -31.71 -11.56 -17.10
N GLY A 122 -31.66 -10.26 -16.82
CA GLY A 122 -32.45 -9.60 -15.77
C GLY A 122 -31.73 -9.59 -14.40
N TRP A 123 -30.41 -9.70 -14.39
CA TRP A 123 -29.62 -9.49 -13.17
C TRP A 123 -29.41 -8.01 -12.85
N THR A 124 -29.78 -7.12 -13.81
CA THR A 124 -29.85 -5.65 -13.63
C THR A 124 -31.26 -5.14 -13.97
N ASN A 125 -31.49 -3.86 -13.72
CA ASN A 125 -32.69 -3.14 -14.17
C ASN A 125 -32.51 -2.45 -15.55
N GLU A 126 -31.46 -2.84 -16.28
CA GLU A 126 -31.19 -2.34 -17.63
C GLU A 126 -31.96 -3.09 -18.70
N THR A 127 -31.97 -2.55 -19.93
CA THR A 127 -32.44 -3.34 -21.06
C THR A 127 -31.51 -4.55 -21.30
N PRO A 128 -32.01 -5.66 -21.86
CA PRO A 128 -31.16 -6.82 -22.17
C PRO A 128 -29.95 -6.49 -23.06
N GLU A 129 -30.10 -5.48 -23.94
CA GLU A 129 -29.01 -5.01 -24.81
C GLU A 129 -27.91 -4.31 -24.01
N GLN A 130 -28.26 -3.43 -23.05
CA GLN A 130 -27.32 -2.72 -22.18
C GLN A 130 -26.67 -3.69 -21.20
N GLU A 131 -27.48 -4.49 -20.51
CA GLU A 131 -27.00 -5.53 -19.59
C GLU A 131 -26.01 -6.49 -20.29
N GLY A 132 -26.31 -6.88 -21.53
CA GLY A 132 -25.48 -7.76 -22.35
C GLY A 132 -24.08 -7.21 -22.64
N LEU A 133 -23.84 -5.90 -22.53
CA LEU A 133 -22.56 -5.25 -22.71
C LEU A 133 -21.69 -5.31 -21.44
N ILE A 134 -22.28 -5.58 -20.27
CA ILE A 134 -21.54 -5.69 -19.03
C ILE A 134 -20.80 -7.03 -18.96
N LYS A 135 -19.50 -7.00 -19.13
CA LYS A 135 -18.62 -8.16 -19.04
C LYS A 135 -18.18 -8.39 -17.60
N VAL A 136 -17.75 -9.63 -17.27
CA VAL A 136 -17.08 -9.93 -16.00
C VAL A 136 -15.85 -9.03 -15.80
N TRP A 137 -15.13 -8.72 -16.88
CA TRP A 137 -14.01 -7.76 -16.87
C TRP A 137 -14.42 -6.38 -16.34
N HIS A 138 -15.61 -5.86 -16.71
CA HIS A 138 -16.07 -4.56 -16.21
C HIS A 138 -16.34 -4.57 -14.69
N GLN A 139 -16.76 -5.71 -14.15
CA GLN A 139 -16.94 -5.87 -12.70
C GLN A 139 -15.58 -5.94 -11.98
N LEU A 140 -14.58 -6.63 -12.55
CA LEU A 140 -13.22 -6.71 -12.02
C LEU A 140 -12.50 -5.36 -12.03
N THR A 141 -12.82 -4.50 -13.00
CA THR A 141 -12.14 -3.21 -13.21
C THR A 141 -12.92 -2.01 -12.67
N MET A 142 -14.08 -2.25 -12.04
CA MET A 142 -14.97 -1.20 -11.52
C MET A 142 -15.48 -0.22 -12.60
N THR A 143 -15.80 -0.76 -13.78
CA THR A 143 -16.26 0.01 -14.95
C THR A 143 -17.58 -0.52 -15.50
N SER A 144 -18.49 -1.01 -14.64
CA SER A 144 -19.74 -1.64 -15.05
C SER A 144 -20.71 -0.71 -15.80
N GLY A 145 -20.63 0.60 -15.60
CA GLY A 145 -21.58 1.57 -16.16
C GLY A 145 -22.85 1.72 -15.34
N LEU A 146 -23.00 0.95 -14.26
CA LEU A 146 -24.17 1.00 -13.39
C LEU A 146 -24.15 2.23 -12.47
N ASP A 147 -25.34 2.72 -12.14
CA ASP A 147 -25.55 3.87 -11.28
C ASP A 147 -25.10 3.57 -9.85
N TYR A 148 -24.12 4.30 -9.39
CA TYR A 148 -23.54 4.20 -8.06
C TYR A 148 -24.14 5.19 -7.06
N ASP A 149 -24.97 6.12 -7.51
CA ASP A 149 -25.68 7.08 -6.64
C ASP A 149 -26.96 6.44 -6.07
N VAL A 150 -26.74 5.40 -5.28
CA VAL A 150 -27.81 4.59 -4.67
C VAL A 150 -27.71 4.63 -3.16
N VAL A 151 -28.83 4.42 -2.48
CA VAL A 151 -28.90 4.44 -0.99
C VAL A 151 -28.04 3.34 -0.37
N ASP A 152 -28.06 2.15 -0.97
CA ASP A 152 -27.28 0.99 -0.53
C ASP A 152 -26.32 0.55 -1.64
N ASN A 153 -25.05 0.91 -1.49
CA ASN A 153 -23.97 0.57 -2.42
C ASN A 153 -23.66 -0.93 -2.47
N ASP A 154 -24.21 -1.70 -1.55
CA ASP A 154 -24.04 -3.14 -1.44
C ASP A 154 -25.25 -3.94 -1.99
N CYS A 155 -26.31 -3.29 -2.38
CA CYS A 155 -27.54 -3.91 -2.88
C CYS A 155 -27.31 -4.59 -4.26
N THR A 156 -27.46 -5.91 -4.31
CA THR A 156 -27.32 -6.71 -5.53
C THR A 156 -28.63 -7.10 -6.19
N ASP A 157 -29.77 -6.64 -5.66
CA ASP A 157 -31.06 -6.84 -6.31
C ASP A 157 -31.11 -6.10 -7.65
N PRO A 158 -31.70 -6.66 -8.70
CA PRO A 158 -31.79 -6.01 -10.01
C PRO A 158 -32.31 -4.56 -9.96
N THR A 159 -33.28 -4.31 -9.08
CA THR A 159 -33.88 -2.98 -8.91
C THR A 159 -32.94 -1.90 -8.40
N CYS A 160 -31.81 -2.28 -7.82
CA CYS A 160 -30.72 -1.38 -7.38
C CYS A 160 -29.68 -1.13 -8.47
N LEU A 161 -29.66 -1.95 -9.53
CA LEU A 161 -28.60 -1.98 -10.55
C LEU A 161 -29.10 -1.29 -11.83
N ASN A 162 -29.16 0.04 -11.79
CA ASN A 162 -29.71 0.87 -12.85
C ASN A 162 -28.60 1.35 -13.81
N TYR A 163 -28.99 1.67 -15.04
CA TYR A 163 -28.09 2.25 -16.05
C TYR A 163 -27.74 3.70 -15.70
N LEU A 164 -26.44 4.02 -15.74
CA LEU A 164 -25.91 5.38 -15.71
C LEU A 164 -25.17 5.73 -17.00
N GLY A 165 -24.46 4.77 -17.57
CA GLY A 165 -23.69 4.92 -18.82
C GLY A 165 -23.29 3.56 -19.37
N ASP A 166 -22.70 3.55 -20.57
CA ASP A 166 -22.26 2.29 -21.18
C ASP A 166 -21.17 1.63 -20.34
N ALA A 167 -21.18 0.30 -20.29
CA ALA A 167 -20.12 -0.46 -19.63
C ALA A 167 -18.75 -0.08 -20.21
N GLY A 168 -17.81 0.25 -19.33
CA GLY A 168 -16.48 0.73 -19.71
C GLY A 168 -16.37 2.25 -19.91
N SER A 169 -17.44 3.06 -19.74
CA SER A 169 -17.43 4.51 -20.00
C SER A 169 -16.88 5.36 -18.87
N PHE A 170 -16.83 4.84 -17.63
CA PHE A 170 -16.24 5.50 -16.45
C PHE A 170 -15.76 4.48 -15.43
N TRP A 171 -14.98 4.93 -14.45
CA TRP A 171 -14.57 4.16 -13.27
C TRP A 171 -15.27 4.70 -12.03
N TYR A 172 -15.83 3.81 -11.23
CA TYR A 172 -16.30 4.13 -9.89
C TYR A 172 -16.22 2.90 -8.98
N TYR A 173 -15.75 3.09 -7.75
CA TYR A 173 -15.66 2.02 -6.77
C TYR A 173 -17.06 1.63 -6.26
N TYR A 174 -17.74 0.76 -7.02
CA TYR A 174 -19.11 0.33 -6.75
C TYR A 174 -19.11 -1.13 -6.28
N ASN A 175 -19.65 -1.37 -5.06
CA ASN A 175 -19.58 -2.70 -4.45
C ASN A 175 -20.52 -3.71 -5.10
N ALA A 176 -21.75 -3.33 -5.42
CA ALA A 176 -22.79 -4.27 -5.85
C ALA A 176 -22.38 -5.11 -7.08
N PRO A 177 -21.88 -4.52 -8.20
CA PRO A 177 -21.49 -5.32 -9.36
C PRO A 177 -20.35 -6.31 -9.07
N TYR A 178 -19.39 -5.89 -8.26
CA TYR A 178 -18.28 -6.77 -7.89
C TYR A 178 -18.74 -7.98 -7.06
N ARG A 179 -19.70 -7.78 -6.13
CA ARG A 179 -20.21 -8.85 -5.25
C ARG A 179 -20.81 -9.99 -6.06
N LEU A 180 -21.42 -9.69 -7.20
CA LEU A 180 -22.01 -10.67 -8.11
C LEU A 180 -20.98 -11.56 -8.81
N ILE A 181 -19.68 -11.22 -8.79
CA ILE A 181 -18.62 -12.09 -9.32
C ILE A 181 -18.59 -13.43 -8.57
N ASN A 182 -18.93 -13.45 -7.28
CA ASN A 182 -19.03 -14.69 -6.51
C ASN A 182 -20.08 -15.63 -7.13
N ASN A 183 -21.23 -15.09 -7.50
CA ASN A 183 -22.31 -15.82 -8.17
C ASN A 183 -21.91 -16.23 -9.60
N VAL A 184 -21.14 -15.38 -10.32
CA VAL A 184 -20.59 -15.72 -11.64
C VAL A 184 -19.68 -16.97 -11.52
N ILE A 185 -18.78 -16.99 -10.55
CA ILE A 185 -17.87 -18.15 -10.33
C ILE A 185 -18.68 -19.39 -9.94
N GLU A 186 -19.65 -19.28 -9.04
CA GLU A 186 -20.52 -20.40 -8.66
C GLU A 186 -21.29 -20.96 -9.87
N SER A 187 -21.91 -20.08 -10.65
CA SER A 187 -22.65 -20.48 -11.86
C SER A 187 -21.74 -21.12 -12.90
N ALA A 188 -20.60 -20.51 -13.17
CA ALA A 188 -19.65 -20.96 -14.19
C ALA A 188 -19.01 -22.32 -13.85
N THR A 189 -18.69 -22.53 -12.57
CA THR A 189 -17.98 -23.73 -12.12
C THR A 189 -18.91 -24.85 -11.62
N GLY A 190 -20.15 -24.51 -11.26
CA GLY A 190 -21.09 -25.40 -10.58
C GLY A 190 -20.67 -25.72 -9.13
N ILE A 191 -19.70 -25.00 -8.55
CA ILE A 191 -19.14 -25.22 -7.22
C ILE A 191 -19.47 -24.03 -6.32
N ASN A 192 -20.01 -24.28 -5.12
CA ASN A 192 -20.22 -23.23 -4.14
C ASN A 192 -18.94 -22.44 -3.87
N TYR A 193 -19.03 -21.11 -3.76
CA TYR A 193 -17.89 -20.19 -3.71
C TYR A 193 -16.92 -20.48 -2.54
N ASN A 194 -17.43 -20.84 -1.36
CA ASN A 194 -16.60 -21.27 -0.24
C ASN A 194 -15.84 -22.58 -0.56
N SER A 195 -16.51 -23.53 -1.20
CA SER A 195 -15.89 -24.81 -1.61
C SER A 195 -14.86 -24.58 -2.71
N TYR A 196 -15.14 -23.69 -3.65
CA TYR A 196 -14.21 -23.30 -4.70
C TYR A 196 -12.97 -22.64 -4.11
N THR A 197 -13.14 -21.63 -3.26
CA THR A 197 -12.04 -20.96 -2.52
C THR A 197 -11.21 -21.98 -1.73
N ASN A 198 -11.88 -22.92 -1.05
CA ASN A 198 -11.20 -23.92 -0.24
C ASN A 198 -10.31 -24.84 -1.09
N SER A 199 -10.85 -25.38 -2.18
CA SER A 199 -10.13 -26.36 -3.02
C SER A 199 -9.05 -25.71 -3.89
N ARG A 200 -9.28 -24.49 -4.36
CA ARG A 200 -8.38 -23.83 -5.31
C ARG A 200 -7.26 -23.04 -4.64
N VAL A 201 -7.51 -22.47 -3.46
CA VAL A 201 -6.52 -21.61 -2.78
C VAL A 201 -6.20 -22.15 -1.39
N LYS A 202 -7.17 -22.21 -0.49
CA LYS A 202 -6.90 -22.44 0.93
C LYS A 202 -6.09 -23.72 1.20
N THR A 203 -6.55 -24.85 0.70
CA THR A 203 -5.88 -26.14 0.90
C THR A 203 -4.49 -26.15 0.28
N ARG A 204 -4.34 -25.57 -0.91
CA ARG A 204 -3.08 -25.60 -1.66
C ARG A 204 -1.99 -24.76 -1.02
N ILE A 205 -2.33 -23.59 -0.44
CA ILE A 205 -1.36 -22.75 0.27
C ILE A 205 -1.32 -23.02 1.78
N GLY A 206 -2.04 -24.02 2.24
CA GLY A 206 -2.03 -24.47 3.64
C GLY A 206 -2.66 -23.50 4.62
N MET A 207 -3.70 -22.73 4.24
CA MET A 207 -4.45 -21.89 5.16
C MET A 207 -5.19 -22.76 6.18
N SER A 208 -5.06 -22.39 7.45
CA SER A 208 -5.70 -23.11 8.56
C SER A 208 -7.13 -22.65 8.83
N SER A 209 -7.53 -21.51 8.30
CA SER A 209 -8.85 -20.92 8.41
C SER A 209 -9.23 -20.22 7.10
N GLY A 210 -10.40 -19.65 7.05
CA GLY A 210 -10.86 -18.85 5.93
C GLY A 210 -12.26 -19.27 5.50
N ILE A 211 -13.19 -18.31 5.54
CA ILE A 211 -14.58 -18.52 5.15
C ILE A 211 -15.17 -17.20 4.65
N TRP A 212 -15.94 -17.29 3.59
CA TRP A 212 -16.81 -16.19 3.15
C TRP A 212 -18.11 -16.26 3.95
N VAL A 213 -18.43 -15.14 4.59
CA VAL A 213 -19.73 -14.91 5.23
C VAL A 213 -20.38 -13.77 4.45
N GLN A 214 -21.42 -14.08 3.70
CA GLN A 214 -21.88 -13.22 2.62
C GLN A 214 -20.72 -12.93 1.66
N ASP A 215 -20.34 -11.67 1.46
CA ASP A 215 -19.25 -11.28 0.55
C ASP A 215 -17.98 -10.83 1.29
N VAL A 216 -17.87 -11.13 2.57
CA VAL A 216 -16.73 -10.77 3.41
C VAL A 216 -15.95 -12.02 3.77
N PHE A 217 -14.66 -12.01 3.46
CA PHE A 217 -13.77 -13.11 3.84
C PHE A 217 -13.23 -12.90 5.27
N TYR A 218 -13.25 -13.96 6.05
CA TYR A 218 -12.72 -14.01 7.41
C TYR A 218 -11.58 -15.02 7.48
N SER A 219 -10.45 -14.64 8.06
CA SER A 219 -9.34 -15.57 8.29
C SER A 219 -8.49 -15.15 9.48
N ARG A 220 -7.51 -15.96 9.84
CA ARG A 220 -6.40 -15.56 10.71
C ARG A 220 -5.43 -14.67 9.96
N THR A 221 -4.64 -13.88 10.70
CA THR A 221 -3.65 -12.97 10.09
C THR A 221 -2.58 -13.72 9.31
N ARG A 222 -2.11 -14.86 9.82
CA ARG A 222 -1.14 -15.71 9.09
C ARG A 222 -1.71 -16.26 7.77
N ASP A 223 -3.01 -16.51 7.72
CA ASP A 223 -3.65 -16.97 6.48
C ASP A 223 -3.73 -15.85 5.44
N ALA A 224 -3.97 -14.59 5.87
CA ALA A 224 -3.86 -13.42 5.00
C ALA A 224 -2.42 -13.23 4.49
N ALA A 225 -1.43 -13.47 5.35
CA ALA A 225 -0.03 -13.42 4.98
C ALA A 225 0.35 -14.52 3.97
N ARG A 226 -0.26 -15.71 4.05
CA ARG A 226 -0.11 -16.78 3.02
C ARG A 226 -0.63 -16.34 1.66
N PHE A 227 -1.79 -15.69 1.64
CA PHE A 227 -2.31 -15.15 0.38
C PHE A 227 -1.38 -14.06 -0.18
N GLY A 228 -0.88 -13.13 0.64
CA GLY A 228 0.12 -12.15 0.21
C GLY A 228 1.40 -12.82 -0.32
N LEU A 229 1.86 -13.90 0.32
CA LEU A 229 3.04 -14.66 -0.13
C LEU A 229 2.79 -15.41 -1.46
N LEU A 230 1.58 -15.96 -1.66
CA LEU A 230 1.17 -16.53 -2.95
C LEU A 230 1.25 -15.47 -4.06
N MET A 231 0.76 -14.27 -3.77
CA MET A 231 0.82 -13.15 -4.70
C MET A 231 2.26 -12.69 -4.96
N LEU A 232 3.11 -12.63 -3.94
CA LEU A 232 4.54 -12.34 -4.10
C LEU A 232 5.24 -13.41 -4.97
N GLY A 233 4.85 -14.67 -4.81
CA GLY A 233 5.28 -15.82 -5.62
C GLY A 233 4.64 -15.90 -7.00
N LYS A 234 3.90 -14.87 -7.42
CA LYS A 234 3.25 -14.79 -8.75
C LYS A 234 2.30 -15.96 -9.03
N GLY A 235 1.51 -16.35 -8.04
CA GLY A 235 0.58 -17.47 -8.16
C GLY A 235 1.22 -18.85 -8.01
N ILE A 236 2.49 -18.89 -7.60
CA ILE A 236 3.23 -20.13 -7.31
C ILE A 236 3.39 -20.27 -5.81
N TRP A 237 3.12 -21.47 -5.29
CA TRP A 237 3.34 -21.85 -3.91
C TRP A 237 4.28 -23.04 -3.84
N ASN A 238 5.56 -22.80 -3.50
CA ASN A 238 6.62 -23.80 -3.55
C ASN A 238 6.73 -24.43 -4.95
N SER A 239 6.46 -25.72 -5.09
CA SER A 239 6.44 -26.43 -6.39
C SER A 239 5.05 -26.48 -7.04
N ASP A 240 4.03 -25.93 -6.41
CA ASP A 240 2.65 -25.96 -6.89
C ASP A 240 2.29 -24.63 -7.55
N THR A 241 2.07 -24.62 -8.86
CA THR A 241 1.59 -23.46 -9.59
C THR A 241 0.08 -23.41 -9.51
N LEU A 242 -0.47 -22.44 -8.77
CA LEU A 242 -1.90 -22.26 -8.65
C LEU A 242 -2.49 -21.53 -9.86
N MET A 243 -1.76 -20.57 -10.43
CA MET A 243 -2.17 -19.82 -11.60
C MET A 243 -1.07 -19.87 -12.67
N HIS A 244 -1.34 -20.55 -13.79
CA HIS A 244 -0.43 -20.69 -14.92
C HIS A 244 -0.61 -19.56 -15.95
N ASP A 245 -1.81 -18.95 -15.99
CA ASP A 245 -2.09 -17.80 -16.85
C ASP A 245 -1.34 -16.56 -16.37
N THR A 246 -0.09 -16.44 -16.78
CA THR A 246 0.76 -15.28 -16.45
C THR A 246 0.24 -13.97 -17.05
N ASN A 247 -0.52 -14.03 -18.16
CA ASN A 247 -1.11 -12.83 -18.77
C ASN A 247 -2.23 -12.29 -17.89
N TYR A 248 -3.15 -13.16 -17.41
CA TYR A 248 -4.17 -12.76 -16.45
C TYR A 248 -3.55 -12.24 -15.16
N TYR A 249 -2.57 -12.97 -14.61
CA TYR A 249 -1.87 -12.55 -13.40
C TYR A 249 -1.28 -11.15 -13.55
N ASN A 250 -0.55 -10.90 -14.63
CA ASN A 250 0.06 -9.60 -14.89
C ASN A 250 -1.00 -8.50 -15.10
N ALA A 251 -2.08 -8.78 -15.83
CA ALA A 251 -3.18 -7.83 -16.02
C ALA A 251 -3.85 -7.49 -14.69
N MET A 252 -4.01 -8.46 -13.80
CA MET A 252 -4.63 -8.29 -12.48
C MET A 252 -3.89 -7.28 -11.60
N ILE A 253 -2.55 -7.28 -11.63
CA ILE A 253 -1.69 -6.41 -10.81
C ILE A 253 -1.09 -5.23 -11.58
N ASN A 254 -1.65 -4.87 -12.72
CA ASN A 254 -1.28 -3.70 -13.50
C ASN A 254 -2.52 -2.86 -13.82
N THR A 255 -2.31 -1.61 -14.27
CA THR A 255 -3.40 -0.71 -14.65
C THR A 255 -4.34 -1.38 -15.64
N SER A 256 -5.63 -1.46 -15.29
CA SER A 256 -6.64 -2.20 -16.06
C SER A 256 -7.42 -1.35 -17.05
N GLN A 257 -7.46 -0.05 -16.85
CA GLN A 257 -8.25 0.92 -17.64
C GLN A 257 -7.68 2.35 -17.46
N ALA A 258 -8.09 3.30 -18.29
CA ALA A 258 -7.47 4.63 -18.38
C ALA A 258 -8.00 5.66 -17.36
N TYR A 259 -9.08 5.38 -16.62
CA TYR A 259 -9.71 6.34 -15.71
C TYR A 259 -9.01 6.42 -14.36
N ASN A 260 -8.61 5.27 -13.81
CA ASN A 260 -7.90 5.14 -12.53
C ASN A 260 -6.64 4.28 -12.73
N GLU A 261 -5.50 4.92 -12.95
CA GLU A 261 -4.24 4.23 -13.20
C GLU A 261 -3.83 3.33 -12.03
N SER A 262 -4.24 3.69 -10.80
CA SER A 262 -3.92 2.97 -9.57
C SER A 262 -4.84 1.78 -9.28
N TYR A 263 -5.54 1.23 -10.30
CA TYR A 263 -6.46 0.11 -10.11
C TYR A 263 -6.30 -0.98 -11.18
N GLY A 264 -6.03 -2.19 -10.71
CA GLY A 264 -5.98 -3.42 -11.52
C GLY A 264 -7.31 -4.18 -11.49
N TYR A 265 -7.28 -5.52 -11.49
CA TYR A 265 -8.46 -6.33 -11.26
C TYR A 265 -8.67 -6.49 -9.76
N LEU A 266 -9.42 -5.58 -9.15
CA LEU A 266 -9.70 -5.53 -7.72
C LEU A 266 -8.43 -5.42 -6.83
N TRP A 267 -7.35 -4.89 -7.38
CA TRP A 267 -6.10 -4.58 -6.68
C TRP A 267 -5.78 -3.10 -6.77
N TRP A 268 -5.29 -2.53 -5.69
CA TRP A 268 -4.74 -1.19 -5.63
C TRP A 268 -3.25 -1.21 -6.02
N LEU A 269 -2.83 -0.24 -6.83
CA LEU A 269 -1.49 -0.19 -7.42
C LEU A 269 -0.80 1.10 -7.02
N ASN A 270 0.42 1.00 -6.48
CA ASN A 270 1.28 2.16 -6.23
C ASN A 270 2.10 2.53 -7.47
N GLY A 271 2.93 3.58 -7.37
CA GLY A 271 3.83 4.01 -8.45
C GLY A 271 3.13 4.56 -9.68
N LYS A 272 1.88 5.01 -9.57
CA LYS A 272 1.11 5.59 -10.68
C LYS A 272 1.02 7.10 -10.55
N SER A 273 0.83 7.77 -11.69
CA SER A 273 0.80 9.24 -11.75
C SER A 273 -0.51 9.82 -11.24
N SER A 274 -1.58 9.02 -11.22
CA SER A 274 -2.91 9.44 -10.78
C SER A 274 -3.68 8.31 -10.11
N ASN A 275 -4.66 8.67 -9.31
CA ASN A 275 -5.55 7.73 -8.63
C ASN A 275 -6.95 8.30 -8.43
N MET A 276 -7.94 7.41 -8.26
CA MET A 276 -9.28 7.75 -7.79
C MET A 276 -9.56 6.91 -6.54
N LEU A 277 -10.28 7.48 -5.59
CA LEU A 277 -10.60 6.83 -4.30
C LEU A 277 -12.06 6.37 -4.26
N PRO A 278 -12.41 5.40 -3.39
CA PRO A 278 -13.80 5.03 -3.16
C PRO A 278 -14.64 6.24 -2.73
N GLY A 279 -15.91 6.29 -3.19
CA GLY A 279 -16.85 7.33 -2.79
C GLY A 279 -16.70 8.67 -3.52
N THR A 280 -15.82 8.76 -4.52
CA THR A 280 -15.64 9.96 -5.35
C THR A 280 -15.27 9.60 -6.78
N SER A 281 -15.62 10.48 -7.72
CA SER A 281 -15.18 10.45 -9.12
C SER A 281 -14.03 11.41 -9.42
N LEU A 282 -13.44 12.03 -8.37
CA LEU A 282 -12.32 12.95 -8.53
C LEU A 282 -11.01 12.20 -8.78
N VAL A 283 -10.21 12.71 -9.72
CA VAL A 283 -8.87 12.21 -10.00
C VAL A 283 -7.86 13.00 -9.16
N PHE A 284 -7.12 12.30 -8.32
CA PHE A 284 -6.02 12.83 -7.54
C PHE A 284 -4.70 12.57 -8.25
N GLN A 285 -3.76 13.51 -8.17
CA GLN A 285 -2.43 13.36 -8.76
C GLN A 285 -1.46 12.71 -7.77
N GLY A 286 -0.58 11.87 -8.30
CA GLY A 286 0.45 11.18 -7.54
C GLY A 286 0.08 9.77 -7.09
N GLU A 287 1.02 9.16 -6.41
CA GLU A 287 0.92 7.77 -5.92
C GLU A 287 -0.10 7.66 -4.77
N ILE A 288 -0.76 6.51 -4.66
CA ILE A 288 -1.70 6.27 -3.56
C ILE A 288 -1.01 6.17 -2.19
N VAL A 289 0.25 5.71 -2.17
CA VAL A 289 1.07 5.58 -0.96
C VAL A 289 2.51 6.03 -1.26
N PRO A 290 2.80 7.35 -1.27
CA PRO A 290 4.10 7.89 -1.70
C PRO A 290 5.32 7.37 -0.91
N ASN A 291 5.14 6.93 0.34
CA ASN A 291 6.23 6.37 1.16
C ASN A 291 6.47 4.87 0.94
N ALA A 292 5.64 4.21 0.13
CA ALA A 292 5.83 2.80 -0.22
C ALA A 292 6.62 2.65 -1.52
N PRO A 293 7.28 1.50 -1.77
CA PRO A 293 7.90 1.21 -3.06
C PRO A 293 6.90 1.32 -4.22
N ALA A 294 7.36 1.83 -5.36
CA ALA A 294 6.50 2.09 -6.52
C ALA A 294 5.87 0.82 -7.12
N ASP A 295 6.51 -0.33 -6.96
CA ASP A 295 6.00 -1.62 -7.43
C ASP A 295 5.05 -2.33 -6.46
N MET A 296 4.70 -1.66 -5.33
CA MET A 296 3.74 -2.18 -4.38
C MET A 296 2.36 -2.29 -5.01
N TYR A 297 1.70 -3.42 -4.79
CA TYR A 297 0.26 -3.57 -4.98
C TYR A 297 -0.39 -4.10 -3.71
N ALA A 298 -1.66 -3.77 -3.51
CA ALA A 298 -2.29 -3.97 -2.22
C ALA A 298 -3.76 -4.38 -2.29
N ALA A 299 -4.15 -5.29 -1.41
CA ALA A 299 -5.54 -5.57 -1.06
C ALA A 299 -5.92 -4.72 0.15
N LEU A 300 -6.80 -3.74 -0.06
CA LEU A 300 -7.16 -2.74 0.94
C LEU A 300 -8.65 -2.85 1.30
N GLY A 301 -8.94 -2.86 2.59
CA GLY A 301 -10.28 -2.98 3.12
C GLY A 301 -10.64 -1.90 4.14
N LYS A 302 -11.95 -1.64 4.29
CA LYS A 302 -12.52 -0.73 5.30
C LYS A 302 -11.95 -1.06 6.69
N ASN A 303 -11.79 -0.02 7.52
CA ASN A 303 -11.19 -0.11 8.84
C ASN A 303 -9.72 -0.60 8.77
N ASP A 304 -9.04 -0.25 7.69
CA ASP A 304 -7.61 -0.47 7.46
C ASP A 304 -7.18 -1.95 7.53
N GLN A 305 -8.00 -2.85 6.96
CA GLN A 305 -7.55 -4.20 6.67
C GLN A 305 -6.60 -4.14 5.47
N LYS A 306 -5.38 -4.65 5.61
CA LYS A 306 -4.31 -4.41 4.64
C LYS A 306 -3.52 -5.69 4.37
N ILE A 307 -3.27 -5.95 3.08
CA ILE A 307 -2.28 -6.91 2.58
C ILE A 307 -1.51 -6.19 1.49
N TYR A 308 -0.29 -5.77 1.79
CA TYR A 308 0.61 -5.15 0.82
C TYR A 308 1.61 -6.19 0.32
N VAL A 309 1.89 -6.17 -0.97
CA VAL A 309 2.86 -7.03 -1.63
C VAL A 309 3.87 -6.15 -2.34
N VAL A 310 5.15 -6.31 -2.01
CA VAL A 310 6.26 -5.51 -2.54
C VAL A 310 7.28 -6.43 -3.21
N PRO A 311 7.19 -6.62 -4.53
CA PRO A 311 8.09 -7.53 -5.25
C PRO A 311 9.57 -7.13 -5.18
N SER A 312 9.90 -5.84 -5.32
CA SER A 312 11.28 -5.34 -5.26
C SER A 312 12.00 -5.66 -3.96
N GLU A 313 11.24 -5.84 -2.88
CA GLU A 313 11.79 -6.13 -1.56
C GLU A 313 11.55 -7.57 -1.10
N ASN A 314 10.92 -8.43 -1.90
CA ASN A 314 10.45 -9.75 -1.47
C ASN A 314 9.68 -9.67 -0.14
N MET A 315 8.79 -8.70 -0.02
CA MET A 315 8.11 -8.37 1.23
C MET A 315 6.59 -8.47 1.11
N VAL A 316 5.96 -8.96 2.19
CA VAL A 316 4.51 -8.87 2.40
C VAL A 316 4.27 -8.23 3.76
N VAL A 317 3.36 -7.25 3.80
CA VAL A 317 2.96 -6.60 5.05
C VAL A 317 1.46 -6.79 5.24
N VAL A 318 1.05 -7.33 6.39
CA VAL A 318 -0.35 -7.57 6.73
C VAL A 318 -0.70 -6.81 8.00
N ARG A 319 -1.80 -6.08 7.96
CA ARG A 319 -2.40 -5.46 9.15
C ARG A 319 -3.89 -5.80 9.22
N MET A 320 -4.33 -6.24 10.40
CA MET A 320 -5.74 -6.38 10.74
C MET A 320 -6.05 -5.56 11.99
N GLY A 321 -7.21 -4.92 12.02
CA GLY A 321 -7.60 -4.12 13.19
C GLY A 321 -8.90 -3.36 13.03
N ASN A 322 -9.17 -2.48 13.98
CA ASN A 322 -10.21 -1.47 13.86
C ASN A 322 -9.68 -0.31 13.02
N SER A 323 -10.56 0.65 12.69
CA SER A 323 -10.16 1.84 11.96
C SER A 323 -9.01 2.56 12.65
N ALA A 324 -7.96 2.84 11.90
CA ALA A 324 -6.81 3.59 12.38
C ALA A 324 -7.12 5.09 12.47
N GLU A 325 -8.08 5.56 11.69
CA GLU A 325 -8.50 6.95 11.56
C GLU A 325 -10.01 7.04 11.32
N LEU A 326 -10.56 8.25 11.40
CA LEU A 326 -11.96 8.52 11.03
C LEU A 326 -12.18 8.55 9.50
N SER A 327 -11.39 7.78 8.75
CA SER A 327 -11.53 7.68 7.31
C SER A 327 -12.55 6.61 6.92
N LEU A 328 -13.41 6.96 5.96
CA LEU A 328 -14.37 6.03 5.36
C LEU A 328 -13.77 5.23 4.20
N PHE A 329 -12.56 5.57 3.75
CA PHE A 329 -11.92 5.01 2.57
C PHE A 329 -11.01 3.84 2.91
N ALA A 330 -10.87 2.90 1.95
CA ALA A 330 -9.95 1.78 2.07
C ALA A 330 -8.47 2.24 1.95
N VAL A 331 -8.22 3.28 1.14
CA VAL A 331 -6.96 4.03 1.09
C VAL A 331 -7.09 5.21 2.05
N SER A 332 -6.18 5.34 2.99
CA SER A 332 -6.22 6.38 4.02
C SER A 332 -4.82 6.95 4.28
N ASN A 333 -4.73 8.07 5.01
CA ASN A 333 -3.43 8.61 5.44
C ASN A 333 -2.62 7.59 6.25
N PHE A 334 -3.31 6.68 6.94
CA PHE A 334 -2.67 5.60 7.68
C PHE A 334 -1.73 4.77 6.79
N ASP A 335 -2.11 4.48 5.54
CA ASP A 335 -1.26 3.72 4.61
C ASP A 335 0.10 4.39 4.43
N ASN A 336 0.10 5.69 4.12
CA ASN A 336 1.34 6.44 3.89
C ASN A 336 2.17 6.63 5.17
N GLU A 337 1.53 6.85 6.32
CA GLU A 337 2.19 6.95 7.62
C GLU A 337 2.78 5.61 8.09
N LEU A 338 2.09 4.49 7.81
CA LEU A 338 2.62 3.15 8.06
C LEU A 338 3.87 2.91 7.23
N TRP A 339 3.81 3.21 5.92
CA TRP A 339 4.92 3.00 5.02
C TRP A 339 6.10 3.93 5.30
N ALA A 340 5.91 5.16 5.77
CA ALA A 340 6.99 6.01 6.25
C ALA A 340 7.82 5.35 7.37
N ARG A 341 7.21 4.46 8.16
CA ARG A 341 7.88 3.70 9.24
C ARG A 341 8.46 2.38 8.74
N VAL A 342 7.73 1.67 7.88
CA VAL A 342 8.21 0.39 7.33
C VAL A 342 9.43 0.60 6.44
N SER A 343 9.41 1.60 5.56
CA SER A 343 10.53 1.93 4.65
C SER A 343 11.79 2.42 5.38
N THR A 344 11.68 2.75 6.65
CA THR A 344 12.81 3.23 7.45
C THR A 344 13.27 2.24 8.51
N LEU A 345 12.87 0.97 8.46
CA LEU A 345 13.27 -0.04 9.46
C LEU A 345 14.76 -0.33 9.46
N GLU A 346 15.41 -0.27 8.31
CA GLU A 346 16.86 -0.49 8.21
C GLU A 346 17.62 0.59 8.99
N CYS A 347 18.57 0.17 9.79
CA CYS A 347 19.51 1.09 10.39
C CYS A 347 20.21 1.84 9.27
N SER A 348 20.18 3.15 9.29
CA SER A 348 21.16 3.92 8.54
C SER A 348 22.50 3.38 8.98
N GLY A 349 23.18 2.64 8.09
CA GLY A 349 24.41 1.95 8.47
C GLY A 349 25.30 2.92 9.20
N THR A 350 25.76 2.53 10.40
CA THR A 350 27.00 3.05 10.98
C THR A 350 28.19 2.48 10.18
N GLY A 351 28.11 2.54 8.85
CA GLY A 351 29.31 2.72 8.08
C GLY A 351 29.85 4.04 8.61
N VAL A 352 31.04 4.01 9.18
CA VAL A 352 31.86 5.19 9.34
C VAL A 352 32.16 5.69 7.92
N ASN A 353 31.18 6.26 7.24
CA ASN A 353 31.46 7.43 6.47
C ASN A 353 31.91 8.41 7.53
N GLU A 354 33.11 8.87 7.45
CA GLU A 354 33.50 10.14 8.04
C GLU A 354 32.42 11.10 7.61
N THR A 355 31.39 11.22 8.43
CA THR A 355 30.46 12.33 8.37
C THR A 355 31.37 13.50 8.57
N THR A 356 31.61 14.28 7.55
CA THR A 356 31.85 15.70 7.75
C THR A 356 30.81 16.08 8.81
N ALA A 357 31.30 16.31 10.03
CA ALA A 357 30.49 16.51 11.21
C ALA A 357 29.40 17.51 10.83
N GLN A 358 28.12 17.07 10.88
CA GLN A 358 27.00 17.98 10.67
C GLN A 358 27.22 19.11 11.66
N PRO A 359 27.29 20.36 11.24
CA PRO A 359 27.50 21.44 12.18
C PRO A 359 26.35 21.38 13.18
N THR A 360 26.66 20.99 14.43
CA THR A 360 25.67 21.05 15.48
C THR A 360 25.33 22.49 15.71
N VAL A 361 24.05 22.81 15.63
CA VAL A 361 23.53 24.15 15.89
C VAL A 361 22.99 24.17 17.32
N SER A 362 23.46 25.08 18.14
CA SER A 362 22.93 25.32 19.47
C SER A 362 22.44 26.76 19.60
N LEU A 363 21.34 26.94 20.29
CA LEU A 363 20.75 28.25 20.60
C LEU A 363 20.70 28.44 22.11
N TYR A 364 21.26 29.57 22.57
CA TYR A 364 21.26 29.91 23.99
C TYR A 364 21.27 31.45 24.23
N PRO A 365 20.77 31.92 25.40
CA PRO A 365 20.01 31.14 26.37
C PRO A 365 18.66 30.71 25.80
N ASN A 366 18.13 29.60 26.31
CA ASN A 366 16.79 29.11 25.98
C ASN A 366 16.18 28.53 27.28
N PRO A 367 15.23 29.19 27.93
CA PRO A 367 14.49 30.42 27.49
C PRO A 367 15.35 31.68 27.38
N THR A 368 14.84 32.67 26.63
CA THR A 368 15.47 33.99 26.41
C THR A 368 14.44 35.11 26.45
N ALA A 369 14.86 36.34 26.91
CA ALA A 369 13.99 37.51 26.90
C ALA A 369 14.21 38.40 25.68
N ASN A 370 15.46 38.66 25.28
CA ASN A 370 15.76 39.62 24.23
C ASN A 370 16.80 39.14 23.21
N ASN A 371 17.85 38.46 23.68
CA ASN A 371 18.98 38.10 22.84
C ASN A 371 19.18 36.63 22.82
N LEU A 372 19.32 36.08 21.62
CA LEU A 372 19.54 34.65 21.37
C LEU A 372 20.86 34.50 20.61
N THR A 373 21.76 33.70 21.11
CA THR A 373 23.00 33.35 20.44
C THR A 373 22.81 32.03 19.72
N ILE A 374 23.08 32.00 18.42
CA ILE A 374 23.20 30.77 17.65
C ILE A 374 24.66 30.43 17.46
N SER A 375 25.05 29.21 17.75
CA SER A 375 26.41 28.68 17.62
C SER A 375 26.43 27.44 16.78
N PHE A 376 27.36 27.42 15.82
CA PHE A 376 27.67 26.28 14.96
C PHE A 376 28.98 25.62 15.43
N SER A 377 29.05 24.30 15.36
CA SER A 377 30.29 23.58 15.71
C SER A 377 31.48 23.90 14.78
N THR A 378 31.19 24.36 13.56
CA THR A 378 32.16 24.85 12.58
C THR A 378 31.68 26.14 11.96
N PRO A 379 32.61 27.08 11.54
CA PRO A 379 32.20 28.28 10.85
C PRO A 379 31.37 27.99 9.58
N LEU A 380 30.38 28.81 9.29
CA LEU A 380 29.62 28.73 8.06
C LEU A 380 30.52 28.98 6.84
N THR A 381 30.47 28.08 5.87
CA THR A 381 31.21 28.17 4.60
C THR A 381 30.45 29.00 3.55
N LYS A 382 29.16 29.23 3.78
CA LYS A 382 28.24 30.06 2.98
C LYS A 382 27.28 30.79 3.88
N SER A 383 26.79 31.93 3.43
CA SER A 383 25.73 32.66 4.13
C SER A 383 24.51 31.76 4.29
N SER A 384 23.90 31.80 5.46
CA SER A 384 22.76 31.00 5.88
C SER A 384 21.59 31.89 6.29
N ILE A 385 20.43 31.31 6.54
CA ILE A 385 19.27 32.03 7.05
C ILE A 385 18.77 31.32 8.28
N ILE A 386 18.49 32.08 9.35
CA ILE A 386 17.68 31.63 10.47
C ILE A 386 16.28 32.24 10.37
N GLU A 387 15.30 31.39 10.58
CA GLU A 387 13.88 31.73 10.59
C GLU A 387 13.25 31.26 11.90
N LEU A 388 12.38 32.10 12.50
CA LEU A 388 11.55 31.75 13.65
C LEU A 388 10.08 31.75 13.24
N TYR A 389 9.38 30.69 13.57
CA TYR A 389 7.97 30.50 13.28
C TYR A 389 7.17 30.41 14.58
N ASN A 390 6.01 31.02 14.61
CA ASN A 390 5.07 30.83 15.71
C ASN A 390 4.37 29.47 15.61
N PHE A 391 3.55 29.15 16.62
CA PHE A 391 2.81 27.89 16.70
C PHE A 391 1.85 27.64 15.50
N ASN A 392 1.41 28.72 14.83
CA ASN A 392 0.55 28.64 13.64
C ASN A 392 1.35 28.49 12.33
N GLY A 393 2.68 28.34 12.40
CA GLY A 393 3.55 28.21 11.22
C GLY A 393 3.81 29.53 10.47
N GLN A 394 3.47 30.68 11.08
CA GLN A 394 3.75 31.98 10.50
C GLN A 394 5.19 32.38 10.82
N LEU A 395 5.94 32.83 9.79
CA LEU A 395 7.27 33.40 9.96
C LEU A 395 7.15 34.72 10.72
N ILE A 396 7.86 34.84 11.87
CA ILE A 396 7.84 36.04 12.73
C ILE A 396 9.18 36.75 12.79
N TYR A 397 10.28 36.07 12.45
CA TYR A 397 11.61 36.60 12.45
C TYR A 397 12.47 35.87 11.41
N GLY A 398 13.32 36.59 10.69
CA GLY A 398 14.28 36.02 9.77
C GLY A 398 15.51 36.91 9.67
N GLU A 399 16.70 36.28 9.73
CA GLU A 399 17.99 36.99 9.63
C GLU A 399 18.98 36.17 8.81
N VAL A 400 19.82 36.89 8.03
CA VAL A 400 20.89 36.29 7.25
C VAL A 400 22.16 36.18 8.11
N LEU A 401 22.67 34.98 8.28
CA LEU A 401 23.90 34.67 8.95
C LEU A 401 25.05 34.68 7.93
N VAL A 402 25.95 35.65 8.04
CA VAL A 402 27.04 35.82 7.07
C VAL A 402 28.12 34.75 7.27
N GLU A 403 28.69 34.25 6.18
CA GLU A 403 29.76 33.25 6.20
C GLU A 403 31.00 33.71 7.02
N GLY A 404 31.79 32.75 7.48
CA GLY A 404 33.06 32.95 8.15
C GLY A 404 33.01 33.03 9.68
N SER A 405 31.83 33.06 10.30
CA SER A 405 31.64 32.98 11.75
C SER A 405 30.95 31.68 12.15
N ASN A 406 31.19 31.24 13.38
CA ASN A 406 30.48 30.13 14.00
C ASN A 406 29.52 30.58 15.12
N THR A 407 29.42 31.91 15.38
CA THR A 407 28.55 32.43 16.44
C THR A 407 27.91 33.75 15.98
N TYR A 408 26.59 33.84 16.18
CA TYR A 408 25.79 34.99 15.80
C TYR A 408 24.85 35.37 16.96
N ASN A 409 24.70 36.66 17.20
CA ASN A 409 23.80 37.21 18.21
C ASN A 409 22.58 37.84 17.53
N LEU A 410 21.41 37.28 17.83
CA LEU A 410 20.14 37.69 17.27
C LEU A 410 19.36 38.51 18.30
N ASN A 411 18.78 39.64 17.89
CA ASN A 411 17.90 40.41 18.77
C ASN A 411 16.44 40.06 18.44
N ILE A 412 15.82 39.36 19.36
CA ILE A 412 14.43 38.89 19.22
C ILE A 412 13.49 39.53 20.25
N GLY A 413 13.93 40.55 20.95
CA GLY A 413 13.17 41.19 22.06
C GLY A 413 11.90 41.92 21.64
N THR A 414 11.59 42.03 20.33
CA THR A 414 10.31 42.54 19.83
C THR A 414 9.22 41.47 19.68
N GLN A 415 9.57 40.19 19.92
CA GLN A 415 8.64 39.10 19.72
C GLN A 415 7.86 38.83 21.01
N PRO A 416 6.56 38.51 20.94
CA PRO A 416 5.76 38.13 22.10
C PRO A 416 6.32 36.92 22.84
N SER A 417 6.12 36.86 24.17
CA SER A 417 6.45 35.66 24.95
C SER A 417 5.71 34.45 24.42
N GLY A 418 6.43 33.33 24.26
CA GLY A 418 5.85 32.12 23.70
C GLY A 418 6.87 31.09 23.25
N ILE A 419 6.35 30.00 22.67
CA ILE A 419 7.16 28.93 22.08
C ILE A 419 7.25 29.14 20.57
N TYR A 420 8.46 29.09 20.05
CA TYR A 420 8.75 29.26 18.64
C TYR A 420 9.57 28.11 18.11
N ILE A 421 9.40 27.79 16.83
CA ILE A 421 10.22 26.82 16.12
C ILE A 421 11.24 27.61 15.29
N TYR A 422 12.52 27.32 15.50
CA TYR A 422 13.56 27.84 14.62
C TYR A 422 13.88 26.87 13.50
N LYS A 423 14.26 27.42 12.35
CA LYS A 423 14.78 26.71 11.18
C LYS A 423 16.03 27.43 10.70
N VAL A 424 17.13 26.70 10.60
CA VAL A 424 18.42 27.23 10.14
C VAL A 424 18.85 26.43 8.94
N GLN A 425 19.19 27.09 7.86
CA GLN A 425 19.80 26.46 6.70
C GLN A 425 21.29 26.22 6.98
N THR A 426 21.80 25.03 6.71
CA THR A 426 23.22 24.68 6.79
C THR A 426 23.67 24.08 5.46
N ASP A 427 24.96 23.89 5.26
CA ASP A 427 25.50 23.25 4.05
C ASP A 427 24.98 21.82 3.86
N ALA A 428 24.56 21.16 4.95
CA ALA A 428 24.05 19.79 4.97
C ALA A 428 22.52 19.69 4.97
N GLY A 429 21.79 20.81 4.88
CA GLY A 429 20.31 20.86 4.91
C GLY A 429 19.79 21.81 5.99
N TYR A 430 18.59 21.53 6.52
CA TYR A 430 17.98 22.36 7.55
C TYR A 430 18.11 21.72 8.94
N VAL A 431 18.44 22.56 9.93
CA VAL A 431 18.37 22.21 11.36
C VAL A 431 17.16 22.94 11.94
N THR A 432 16.32 22.23 12.68
CA THR A 432 15.14 22.79 13.34
C THR A 432 15.16 22.47 14.84
N GLY A 433 14.55 23.33 15.63
CA GLY A 433 14.40 23.09 17.05
C GLY A 433 13.44 24.10 17.67
N LYS A 434 13.40 24.13 19.01
CA LYS A 434 12.47 24.96 19.80
C LYS A 434 13.25 26.05 20.54
N VAL A 435 12.72 27.28 20.53
CA VAL A 435 13.16 28.37 21.38
C VAL A 435 11.96 28.91 22.18
N VAL A 436 12.20 29.27 23.44
CA VAL A 436 11.21 29.86 24.32
C VAL A 436 11.59 31.33 24.55
N ILE A 437 10.68 32.25 24.26
CA ILE A 437 10.82 33.69 24.52
C ILE A 437 9.96 34.03 25.75
N GLU A 438 10.55 34.70 26.75
CA GLU A 438 9.91 35.14 28.01
C GLU A 438 9.54 36.59 27.96
#